data_20a8e967417d088b078aadecf13a4288
#
_entry.id   20a8e967417d088b078aadecf13a4288
#
_cell.length_a   1.000
_cell.length_b   1.000
_cell.length_c   1.000
_cell.angle_alpha   90.00
_cell.angle_beta   90.00
_cell.angle_gamma   90.00
#
_symmetry.space_group_name_H-M   'P 1'
#
loop_
_entity.id
_entity.type
_entity.pdbx_description
1 polymer ?
#
loop_
_entity_poly.entity_id
_entity_poly.type
_entity_poly.pdbx_seq_one_letter_code
_entity_poly.pdbx_strand_id
1 'polypeptide(L)'
;MAFESNGSKDLLYAKSAEYTGKPTGENVKVAFTFQHLLSKVYIKVTNNSVAANGYSFLVKNIRINAPKTAGSYDIATSKWTATAGDYTFANITVASGAANAECAAEQLLIPGAATIYFTVDILVDGSTISTKDYNYSTTLAAGNSYNFNIQASVGDPIQFTVEKNPEWNVNGSVNIN
;
A
#
# COMPACT_ATOMS: atom_id res chain seq x y z
N MET A 1 13.20 6.85 17.47
CA MET A 1 13.85 7.26 16.20
C MET A 1 12.84 8.02 15.37
N ALA A 2 13.17 9.25 14.96
CA ALA A 2 12.34 10.00 14.01
C ALA A 2 12.59 9.46 12.59
N PHE A 3 11.54 9.29 11.84
CA PHE A 3 11.57 8.81 10.47
C PHE A 3 10.59 9.63 9.63
N GLU A 4 11.02 10.01 8.44
CA GLU A 4 10.19 10.68 7.46
C GLU A 4 10.20 9.87 6.17
N SER A 5 9.03 9.32 5.82
CA SER A 5 8.81 8.63 4.56
C SER A 5 8.25 9.61 3.54
N ASN A 6 8.80 9.59 2.35
CA ASN A 6 8.23 10.28 1.18
C ASN A 6 7.37 9.35 0.31
N GLY A 7 6.89 8.24 0.88
CA GLY A 7 6.14 7.21 0.17
C GLY A 7 7.00 6.18 -0.58
N SER A 8 8.29 6.43 -0.75
CA SER A 8 9.20 5.54 -1.49
C SER A 8 10.37 4.99 -0.65
N LYS A 9 10.63 5.58 0.52
CA LYS A 9 11.69 5.11 1.42
C LYS A 9 11.12 4.09 2.39
N ASP A 10 11.70 2.91 2.39
CA ASP A 10 11.36 1.87 3.35
C ASP A 10 12.18 1.99 4.63
N LEU A 11 11.62 1.50 5.73
CA LEU A 11 12.28 1.42 7.02
C LEU A 11 12.36 -0.03 7.46
N LEU A 12 13.59 -0.53 7.50
CA LEU A 12 13.90 -1.87 7.99
C LEU A 12 14.42 -1.80 9.43
N TYR A 13 13.98 -2.73 10.23
CA TYR A 13 14.46 -2.94 11.59
C TYR A 13 14.95 -4.37 11.76
N ALA A 14 16.10 -4.53 12.39
CA ALA A 14 16.60 -5.83 12.78
C ALA A 14 17.06 -5.81 14.23
N LYS A 15 16.77 -6.87 14.96
CA LYS A 15 17.29 -7.14 16.29
C LYS A 15 18.07 -8.44 16.24
N SER A 16 19.30 -8.43 16.77
CA SER A 16 20.04 -9.66 17.00
C SER A 16 19.40 -10.44 18.16
N ALA A 17 19.64 -11.74 18.19
CA ALA A 17 19.39 -12.53 19.39
C ALA A 17 20.20 -11.94 20.57
N GLU A 18 19.64 -12.01 21.77
CA GLU A 18 20.40 -11.63 22.97
C GLU A 18 21.50 -12.65 23.19
N TYR A 19 22.74 -12.16 23.22
CA TYR A 19 23.91 -12.97 23.57
C TYR A 19 24.20 -12.76 25.07
N THR A 20 24.10 -13.83 25.84
CA THR A 20 24.53 -13.85 27.24
C THR A 20 26.04 -14.09 27.28
N GLY A 21 26.82 -13.03 27.40
CA GLY A 21 28.28 -13.09 27.51
C GLY A 21 29.02 -12.52 26.27
N LYS A 22 30.32 -12.25 26.44
CA LYS A 22 31.17 -11.85 25.33
C LYS A 22 31.45 -13.07 24.45
N PRO A 23 31.17 -13.02 23.14
CA PRO A 23 31.54 -14.09 22.25
C PRO A 23 33.03 -14.39 22.33
N THR A 24 33.42 -15.59 22.69
CA THR A 24 34.80 -16.06 22.72
C THR A 24 35.04 -16.92 21.49
N GLY A 25 35.83 -16.42 20.54
CA GLY A 25 36.19 -17.17 19.34
C GLY A 25 36.42 -16.24 18.13
N GLU A 26 37.23 -16.70 17.21
CA GLU A 26 37.37 -16.07 15.90
C GLU A 26 36.10 -16.43 15.07
N ASN A 27 35.55 -15.44 14.32
CA ASN A 27 34.44 -15.60 13.41
C ASN A 27 33.04 -15.93 14.07
N VAL A 28 32.68 -15.15 15.09
CA VAL A 28 31.30 -15.24 15.62
C VAL A 28 30.31 -14.67 14.62
N LYS A 29 29.41 -15.51 14.09
CA LYS A 29 28.34 -15.08 13.19
C LYS A 29 27.18 -14.54 14.01
N VAL A 30 26.78 -13.30 13.73
CA VAL A 30 25.57 -12.69 14.30
C VAL A 30 24.48 -12.69 13.23
N ALA A 31 23.38 -13.39 13.48
CA ALA A 31 22.24 -13.42 12.58
C ALA A 31 21.29 -12.25 12.88
N PHE A 32 20.93 -11.50 11.86
CA PHE A 32 19.90 -10.46 11.93
C PHE A 32 18.73 -10.85 11.04
N THR A 33 17.51 -10.72 11.57
CA THR A 33 16.30 -10.82 10.78
C THR A 33 15.74 -9.43 10.60
N PHE A 34 15.69 -8.96 9.36
CA PHE A 34 15.13 -7.65 9.02
C PHE A 34 13.62 -7.76 8.84
N GLN A 35 12.92 -6.77 9.36
CA GLN A 35 11.47 -6.63 9.25
C GLN A 35 11.14 -5.27 8.65
N HIS A 36 10.17 -5.22 7.75
CA HIS A 36 9.60 -3.98 7.25
C HIS A 36 8.73 -3.35 8.34
N LEU A 37 9.02 -2.12 8.69
CA LEU A 37 8.23 -1.37 9.68
C LEU A 37 7.08 -0.59 9.04
N LEU A 38 7.02 -0.52 7.73
CA LEU A 38 5.98 0.14 6.95
C LEU A 38 5.01 -0.88 6.35
N SER A 39 3.89 -0.38 5.87
CA SER A 39 2.91 -1.08 5.04
C SER A 39 3.07 -0.61 3.60
N LYS A 40 2.90 -1.50 2.65
CA LYS A 40 2.96 -1.24 1.22
C LYS A 40 1.56 -1.23 0.64
N VAL A 41 1.22 -0.22 -0.16
CA VAL A 41 -0.12 -0.06 -0.73
C VAL A 41 -0.06 0.11 -2.24
N TYR A 42 -0.92 -0.61 -2.93
CA TYR A 42 -1.18 -0.51 -4.36
C TYR A 42 -2.64 -0.21 -4.62
N ILE A 43 -2.91 0.59 -5.65
CA ILE A 43 -4.25 0.78 -6.20
C ILE A 43 -4.30 0.14 -7.57
N LYS A 44 -5.24 -0.76 -7.78
CA LYS A 44 -5.45 -1.46 -9.04
C LYS A 44 -6.86 -1.22 -9.53
N VAL A 45 -7.00 -0.84 -10.79
CA VAL A 45 -8.29 -0.63 -11.44
C VAL A 45 -8.43 -1.62 -12.59
N THR A 46 -9.56 -2.30 -12.67
CA THR A 46 -9.86 -3.24 -13.74
C THR A 46 -11.19 -2.86 -14.37
N ASN A 47 -11.23 -2.78 -15.70
CA ASN A 47 -12.47 -2.61 -16.45
C ASN A 47 -12.89 -3.98 -17.02
N ASN A 48 -13.96 -4.54 -16.46
CA ASN A 48 -14.52 -5.82 -16.87
C ASN A 48 -15.58 -5.67 -17.99
N SER A 49 -15.80 -4.45 -18.51
CA SER A 49 -16.76 -4.22 -19.59
C SER A 49 -16.29 -4.81 -20.92
N VAL A 50 -17.24 -5.31 -21.70
CA VAL A 50 -16.94 -5.83 -23.04
C VAL A 50 -16.48 -4.72 -23.98
N ALA A 51 -15.45 -4.98 -24.76
CA ALA A 51 -14.76 -4.02 -25.64
C ALA A 51 -15.65 -3.20 -26.57
N ALA A 52 -16.79 -3.78 -26.98
CA ALA A 52 -17.66 -3.22 -28.04
C ALA A 52 -18.47 -1.98 -27.60
N ASN A 53 -18.44 -1.60 -26.32
CA ASN A 53 -19.42 -0.66 -25.79
C ASN A 53 -18.91 0.78 -25.62
N GLY A 54 -17.68 1.09 -26.01
CA GLY A 54 -17.12 2.47 -25.92
C GLY A 54 -17.00 3.02 -24.49
N TYR A 55 -17.21 2.18 -23.47
CA TYR A 55 -17.15 2.60 -22.08
C TYR A 55 -15.71 2.67 -21.57
N SER A 56 -15.41 3.73 -20.85
CA SER A 56 -14.16 3.83 -20.08
C SER A 56 -14.48 4.27 -18.64
N PHE A 57 -13.56 3.97 -17.74
CA PHE A 57 -13.64 4.37 -16.33
C PHE A 57 -12.46 5.27 -15.99
N LEU A 58 -12.75 6.41 -15.37
CA LEU A 58 -11.76 7.28 -14.77
C LEU A 58 -11.90 7.20 -13.25
N VAL A 59 -10.90 6.65 -12.59
CA VAL A 59 -10.79 6.69 -11.12
C VAL A 59 -9.90 7.87 -10.76
N LYS A 60 -10.48 8.83 -10.06
CA LYS A 60 -9.85 10.11 -9.71
C LYS A 60 -9.98 10.41 -8.23
N ASN A 61 -9.31 11.49 -7.78
CA ASN A 61 -9.30 11.92 -6.39
C ASN A 61 -8.91 10.79 -5.42
N ILE A 62 -8.04 9.89 -5.89
CA ILE A 62 -7.62 8.73 -5.11
C ILE A 62 -6.71 9.23 -3.99
N ARG A 63 -7.12 9.02 -2.74
CA ARG A 63 -6.32 9.35 -1.57
C ARG A 63 -6.52 8.35 -0.46
N ILE A 64 -5.51 8.15 0.35
CA ILE A 64 -5.58 7.36 1.58
C ILE A 64 -5.29 8.28 2.75
N ASN A 65 -6.27 8.43 3.65
CA ASN A 65 -6.08 9.04 4.94
C ASN A 65 -5.53 7.98 5.90
N ALA A 66 -4.29 8.15 6.34
CA ALA A 66 -3.55 7.20 7.15
C ALA A 66 -2.59 7.96 8.09
N PRO A 67 -1.88 7.28 9.03
CA PRO A 67 -0.76 7.90 9.74
C PRO A 67 0.23 8.52 8.75
N LYS A 68 0.64 9.76 9.01
CA LYS A 68 1.46 10.54 8.06
C LYS A 68 2.80 9.90 7.77
N THR A 69 3.38 10.34 6.65
CA THR A 69 4.72 10.03 6.18
C THR A 69 5.82 10.35 7.18
N ALA A 70 5.59 11.30 8.10
CA ALA A 70 6.49 11.64 9.18
C ALA A 70 5.97 11.09 10.51
N GLY A 71 6.80 10.36 11.22
CA GLY A 71 6.47 9.78 12.50
C GLY A 71 7.70 9.40 13.29
N SER A 72 7.51 9.03 14.53
CA SER A 72 8.54 8.48 15.40
C SER A 72 8.24 7.01 15.67
N TYR A 73 9.25 6.15 15.49
CA TYR A 73 9.18 4.76 15.89
C TYR A 73 9.96 4.55 17.18
N ASP A 74 9.28 4.08 18.21
CA ASP A 74 9.91 3.68 19.46
C ASP A 74 10.32 2.21 19.38
N ILE A 75 11.62 1.98 19.35
CA ILE A 75 12.21 0.64 19.23
C ILE A 75 11.91 -0.21 20.47
N ALA A 76 11.85 0.41 21.67
CA ALA A 76 11.64 -0.32 22.92
C ALA A 76 10.20 -0.87 23.02
N THR A 77 9.22 -0.09 22.57
CA THR A 77 7.82 -0.46 22.64
C THR A 77 7.25 -0.98 21.33
N SER A 78 8.05 -0.95 20.25
CA SER A 78 7.65 -1.32 18.88
C SER A 78 6.41 -0.56 18.40
N LYS A 79 6.32 0.74 18.71
CA LYS A 79 5.16 1.56 18.39
C LYS A 79 5.51 2.78 17.57
N TRP A 80 4.61 3.10 16.65
CA TRP A 80 4.62 4.35 15.90
C TRP A 80 3.85 5.45 16.64
N THR A 81 4.38 6.66 16.58
CA THR A 81 3.67 7.89 16.90
C THR A 81 3.66 8.76 15.66
N ALA A 82 2.48 8.90 15.05
CA ALA A 82 2.27 9.68 13.84
C ALA A 82 0.88 10.29 13.83
N THR A 83 0.73 11.45 13.18
CA THR A 83 -0.58 12.07 12.95
C THR A 83 -1.18 11.57 11.64
N ALA A 84 -2.50 11.56 11.52
CA ALA A 84 -3.17 11.24 10.26
C ALA A 84 -2.96 12.33 9.21
N GLY A 85 -2.99 11.95 7.96
CA GLY A 85 -2.90 12.85 6.80
C GLY A 85 -3.21 12.11 5.52
N ASP A 86 -3.31 12.83 4.42
CA ASP A 86 -3.67 12.27 3.12
C ASP A 86 -2.43 11.98 2.28
N TYR A 87 -2.45 10.78 1.66
CA TYR A 87 -1.59 10.39 0.56
C TYR A 87 -2.41 10.38 -0.71
N THR A 88 -2.00 11.14 -1.71
CA THR A 88 -2.70 11.24 -2.99
C THR A 88 -2.02 10.38 -4.05
N PHE A 89 -2.83 9.77 -4.89
CA PHE A 89 -2.39 8.98 -6.04
C PHE A 89 -2.81 9.65 -7.33
N ALA A 90 -2.10 9.33 -8.41
CA ALA A 90 -2.49 9.78 -9.74
C ALA A 90 -3.86 9.20 -10.14
N ASN A 91 -4.57 9.92 -11.00
CA ASN A 91 -5.80 9.39 -11.60
C ASN A 91 -5.46 8.21 -12.53
N ILE A 92 -6.37 7.24 -12.57
CA ILE A 92 -6.23 6.03 -13.38
C ILE A 92 -7.38 5.97 -14.38
N THR A 93 -7.06 5.92 -15.67
CA THR A 93 -8.06 5.74 -16.75
C THR A 93 -7.91 4.34 -17.33
N VAL A 94 -9.00 3.59 -17.37
CA VAL A 94 -9.04 2.25 -17.97
C VAL A 94 -10.05 2.25 -19.11
N ALA A 95 -9.52 2.13 -20.34
CA ALA A 95 -10.33 2.10 -21.56
C ALA A 95 -11.19 0.83 -21.65
N SER A 96 -12.27 0.91 -22.44
CA SER A 96 -13.07 -0.28 -22.77
C SER A 96 -12.24 -1.32 -23.49
N GLY A 97 -12.49 -2.59 -23.19
CA GLY A 97 -11.77 -3.72 -23.79
C GLY A 97 -10.35 -3.93 -23.31
N ALA A 98 -9.84 -3.08 -22.47
CA ALA A 98 -8.61 -3.34 -21.76
C ALA A 98 -8.93 -4.33 -20.62
N ALA A 99 -8.64 -5.60 -20.84
CA ALA A 99 -8.65 -6.62 -19.77
C ALA A 99 -7.55 -6.34 -18.72
N ASN A 100 -6.85 -5.22 -18.85
CA ASN A 100 -5.65 -4.90 -18.10
C ASN A 100 -6.01 -4.06 -16.87
N ALA A 101 -5.49 -4.49 -15.76
CA ALA A 101 -5.49 -3.73 -14.54
C ALA A 101 -4.40 -2.65 -14.60
N GLU A 102 -4.79 -1.41 -14.34
CA GLU A 102 -3.86 -0.31 -14.14
C GLU A 102 -3.53 -0.19 -12.65
N CYS A 103 -2.26 0.01 -12.34
CA CYS A 103 -1.80 0.26 -10.98
C CYS A 103 -1.34 1.69 -10.84
N ALA A 104 -1.78 2.37 -9.80
CA ALA A 104 -1.12 3.58 -9.34
C ALA A 104 0.27 3.24 -8.76
N ALA A 105 1.12 4.25 -8.66
CA ALA A 105 2.41 4.08 -8.03
C ALA A 105 2.26 3.52 -6.60
N GLU A 106 3.14 2.59 -6.26
CA GLU A 106 3.26 2.03 -4.92
C GLU A 106 3.55 3.11 -3.88
N GLN A 107 2.93 2.99 -2.71
CA GLN A 107 3.18 3.87 -1.56
C GLN A 107 3.54 3.06 -0.32
N LEU A 108 4.56 3.55 0.40
CA LEU A 108 4.95 3.02 1.71
C LEU A 108 4.38 3.91 2.81
N LEU A 109 3.51 3.36 3.63
CA LEU A 109 2.75 4.08 4.64
C LEU A 109 3.09 3.60 6.05
N ILE A 110 3.03 4.50 7.03
CA ILE A 110 3.10 4.13 8.44
C ILE A 110 1.86 3.31 8.79
N PRO A 111 2.02 2.14 9.47
CA PRO A 111 0.90 1.29 9.87
C PRO A 111 -0.09 2.00 10.77
N GLY A 112 -1.36 1.63 10.67
CA GLY A 112 -2.45 2.17 11.49
C GLY A 112 -3.79 2.16 10.77
N ALA A 113 -4.79 2.80 11.37
CA ALA A 113 -6.09 2.97 10.76
C ALA A 113 -5.97 3.80 9.48
N ALA A 114 -6.60 3.35 8.41
CA ALA A 114 -6.55 3.99 7.11
C ALA A 114 -7.91 3.97 6.44
N THR A 115 -8.25 5.04 5.72
CA THR A 115 -9.44 5.12 4.88
C THR A 115 -9.04 5.55 3.49
N ILE A 116 -9.35 4.73 2.49
CA ILE A 116 -9.21 5.10 1.09
C ILE A 116 -10.47 5.81 0.62
N TYR A 117 -10.30 6.87 -0.18
CA TYR A 117 -11.35 7.61 -0.86
C TYR A 117 -11.02 7.66 -2.34
N PHE A 118 -12.03 7.51 -3.18
CA PHE A 118 -11.88 7.66 -4.63
C PHE A 118 -13.21 8.00 -5.27
N THR A 119 -13.14 8.64 -6.44
CA THR A 119 -14.30 8.97 -7.29
C THR A 119 -14.19 8.16 -8.57
N VAL A 120 -15.29 7.57 -9.03
CA VAL A 120 -15.35 6.87 -10.31
C VAL A 120 -16.27 7.64 -11.25
N ASP A 121 -15.72 8.05 -12.38
CA ASP A 121 -16.50 8.52 -13.53
C ASP A 121 -16.67 7.37 -14.53
N ILE A 122 -17.85 7.19 -15.02
CA ILE A 122 -18.18 6.33 -16.17
C ILE A 122 -18.28 7.22 -17.38
N LEU A 123 -17.50 6.93 -18.43
CA LEU A 123 -17.46 7.69 -19.68
C LEU A 123 -17.93 6.82 -20.84
N VAL A 124 -18.67 7.45 -21.77
CA VAL A 124 -19.02 6.90 -23.08
C VAL A 124 -18.50 7.87 -24.12
N ASP A 125 -17.71 7.39 -25.06
CA ASP A 125 -17.08 8.19 -26.09
C ASP A 125 -16.40 9.47 -25.55
N GLY A 126 -15.75 9.31 -24.39
CA GLY A 126 -15.04 10.41 -23.70
C GLY A 126 -15.94 11.38 -22.89
N SER A 127 -17.25 11.21 -22.92
CA SER A 127 -18.19 12.03 -22.15
C SER A 127 -18.60 11.34 -20.86
N THR A 128 -18.48 12.02 -19.72
CA THR A 128 -18.90 11.50 -18.42
C THR A 128 -20.40 11.38 -18.34
N ILE A 129 -20.91 10.17 -18.10
CA ILE A 129 -22.35 9.88 -17.95
C ILE A 129 -22.76 9.61 -16.51
N SER A 130 -21.81 9.30 -15.63
CA SER A 130 -22.05 9.05 -14.21
C SER A 130 -20.81 9.35 -13.39
N THR A 131 -21.00 9.89 -12.19
CA THR A 131 -19.94 10.14 -11.19
C THR A 131 -20.40 9.65 -9.85
N LYS A 132 -19.54 8.88 -9.13
CA LYS A 132 -19.86 8.39 -7.79
C LYS A 132 -18.62 8.33 -6.91
N ASP A 133 -18.79 8.75 -5.65
CA ASP A 133 -17.76 8.72 -4.62
C ASP A 133 -17.85 7.44 -3.79
N TYR A 134 -16.69 6.92 -3.41
CA TYR A 134 -16.54 5.71 -2.60
C TYR A 134 -15.52 5.95 -1.49
N ASN A 135 -15.70 5.22 -0.39
CA ASN A 135 -14.69 5.11 0.66
C ASN A 135 -14.68 3.71 1.27
N TYR A 136 -13.53 3.33 1.80
CA TYR A 136 -13.34 2.07 2.50
C TYR A 136 -12.31 2.24 3.62
N SER A 137 -12.65 1.76 4.82
CA SER A 137 -11.77 1.82 5.99
C SER A 137 -11.15 0.46 6.29
N THR A 138 -9.87 0.45 6.64
CA THR A 138 -9.10 -0.74 7.00
C THR A 138 -8.04 -0.39 8.03
N THR A 139 -7.28 -1.40 8.46
CA THR A 139 -6.08 -1.21 9.29
C THR A 139 -4.88 -1.78 8.56
N LEU A 140 -3.89 -0.92 8.29
CA LEU A 140 -2.62 -1.33 7.72
C LEU A 140 -1.70 -1.87 8.81
N ALA A 141 -1.06 -2.99 8.57
CA ALA A 141 -0.09 -3.61 9.48
C ALA A 141 1.31 -3.59 8.87
N ALA A 142 2.33 -3.40 9.71
CA ALA A 142 3.73 -3.44 9.29
C ALA A 142 4.08 -4.75 8.56
N GLY A 143 4.95 -4.67 7.56
CA GLY A 143 5.41 -5.81 6.80
C GLY A 143 4.37 -6.47 5.90
N ASN A 144 3.23 -5.82 5.67
CA ASN A 144 2.20 -6.34 4.78
C ASN A 144 2.02 -5.43 3.56
N SER A 145 1.71 -6.02 2.42
CA SER A 145 1.23 -5.29 1.26
C SER A 145 -0.28 -5.43 1.11
N TYR A 146 -0.90 -4.38 0.60
CA TYR A 146 -2.33 -4.26 0.39
C TYR A 146 -2.61 -3.85 -1.04
N ASN A 147 -3.34 -4.67 -1.77
CA ASN A 147 -3.84 -4.35 -3.11
C ASN A 147 -5.30 -3.92 -2.98
N PHE A 148 -5.55 -2.64 -3.21
CA PHE A 148 -6.89 -2.09 -3.30
C PHE A 148 -7.37 -2.25 -4.74
N ASN A 149 -8.20 -3.26 -4.99
CA ASN A 149 -8.71 -3.59 -6.32
C ASN A 149 -10.06 -2.93 -6.53
N ILE A 150 -10.15 -2.02 -7.49
CA ILE A 150 -11.36 -1.37 -7.94
C ILE A 150 -11.76 -2.03 -9.26
N GLN A 151 -12.88 -2.74 -9.27
CA GLN A 151 -13.40 -3.40 -10.47
C GLN A 151 -14.67 -2.69 -10.94
N ALA A 152 -14.62 -2.21 -12.15
CA ALA A 152 -15.71 -1.54 -12.82
C ALA A 152 -16.25 -2.39 -13.95
N SER A 153 -17.58 -2.43 -14.09
CA SER A 153 -18.29 -3.07 -15.18
C SER A 153 -19.53 -2.26 -15.52
N VAL A 154 -19.90 -2.21 -16.79
CA VAL A 154 -21.12 -1.50 -17.21
C VAL A 154 -22.35 -2.28 -16.75
N GLY A 155 -23.26 -1.59 -16.08
CA GLY A 155 -24.49 -2.19 -15.57
C GLY A 155 -24.38 -2.85 -14.20
N ASP A 156 -23.17 -3.05 -13.70
CA ASP A 156 -22.92 -3.64 -12.38
C ASP A 156 -22.44 -2.61 -11.37
N PRO A 157 -22.70 -2.81 -10.08
CA PRO A 157 -22.09 -1.99 -9.03
C PRO A 157 -20.56 -2.08 -9.08
N ILE A 158 -19.88 -0.95 -8.85
CA ILE A 158 -18.44 -0.94 -8.67
C ILE A 158 -18.08 -1.87 -7.50
N GLN A 159 -17.24 -2.87 -7.78
CA GLN A 159 -16.76 -3.79 -6.77
C GLN A 159 -15.42 -3.29 -6.24
N PHE A 160 -15.26 -3.36 -4.93
CA PHE A 160 -14.04 -3.00 -4.25
C PHE A 160 -13.61 -4.14 -3.35
N THR A 161 -12.39 -4.62 -3.55
CA THR A 161 -11.80 -5.67 -2.72
C THR A 161 -10.41 -5.26 -2.25
N VAL A 162 -10.03 -5.75 -1.07
CA VAL A 162 -8.69 -5.55 -0.51
C VAL A 162 -8.03 -6.90 -0.32
N GLU A 163 -6.95 -7.10 -1.04
CA GLU A 163 -6.10 -8.28 -0.87
C GLU A 163 -4.92 -7.92 0.04
N LYS A 164 -4.79 -8.64 1.14
CA LYS A 164 -3.67 -8.53 2.05
C LYS A 164 -2.66 -9.62 1.74
N ASN A 165 -1.44 -9.23 1.39
CA ASN A 165 -0.35 -10.15 1.18
C ASN A 165 0.70 -10.02 2.30
N PRO A 166 0.89 -11.04 3.16
CA PRO A 166 1.88 -11.02 4.23
C PRO A 166 3.32 -11.29 3.74
N GLU A 167 3.51 -11.70 2.48
CA GLU A 167 4.83 -12.12 1.97
C GLU A 167 5.80 -10.97 1.68
N TRP A 168 5.43 -9.74 1.97
CA TRP A 168 6.38 -8.63 1.87
C TRP A 168 7.47 -8.69 2.95
N ASN A 169 7.31 -9.50 3.99
CA ASN A 169 8.35 -9.81 4.96
C ASN A 169 9.40 -10.72 4.32
N VAL A 170 10.42 -10.12 3.71
CA VAL A 170 11.59 -10.87 3.25
C VAL A 170 12.47 -11.17 4.45
N ASN A 171 12.47 -12.41 4.91
CA ASN A 171 13.42 -12.91 5.88
C ASN A 171 14.80 -13.02 5.21
N GLY A 172 15.57 -11.95 5.23
CA GLY A 172 16.97 -11.94 4.82
C GLY A 172 17.87 -12.12 6.04
N SER A 173 18.74 -13.11 6.06
CA SER A 173 19.82 -13.22 7.05
C SER A 173 21.11 -12.65 6.46
N VAL A 174 21.73 -11.73 7.17
CA VAL A 174 23.07 -11.23 6.84
C VAL A 174 24.07 -11.82 7.84
N ASN A 175 25.07 -12.53 7.33
CA ASN A 175 26.19 -12.99 8.15
C ASN A 175 27.28 -11.90 8.11
N ILE A 176 27.65 -11.39 9.26
CA ILE A 176 28.79 -10.47 9.42
C ILE A 176 29.98 -11.31 9.87
N ASN A 177 31.03 -11.32 9.07
CA ASN A 177 32.30 -12.00 9.40
C ASN A 177 33.21 -11.05 10.19
#